data_a78593edcca5e15d545c1bf66d8dd4d6
#
_entry.id   a78593edcca5e15d545c1bf66d8dd4d6
#
_cell.length_a   1.000
_cell.length_b   1.000
_cell.length_c   1.000
_cell.angle_alpha   90.00
_cell.angle_beta   90.00
_cell.angle_gamma   90.00
#
_symmetry.space_group_name_H-M   'P 1'
#
loop_
_entity.id
_entity.type
_entity.pdbx_description
1 polymer ?
#
loop_
_entity_poly.entity_id
_entity_poly.type
_entity_poly.pdbx_seq_one_letter_code
_entity_poly.pdbx_strand_id
1 'polypeptide(L)'
;MKTTTRKVVGLFTALTIVGAGLTIATPASAVSELVIWADKGTLDTIKGRVAAWDTANPEFTAKLVEKDFGTVREVLKTAVPGGTGPDILAGAAHDWIGNLAAANVLTPIDQYLPANFKDDFVPGALQAMKFNGKYYGTPGWTENIAILRNVKKAPKALKSVNDIKDGELGINYDATNSDPYHMYPFQTMFDAPVFTMDSKGDWTNTVGMGGTKGASYAKWMKLKGTKFFGPPSNAKILCDFLNPTNVAKKTGKIKYWVTGAWNINAIEAGAGGCKTGLKVGSGYAIDPFPVGPTGLKPKQFLGIRGYLMMASKPGNPTNVPAAVDLMRWMSSESVQYNLYDNFNKTPANKAALERAKDNPVIAGFANAANTVPMPNSPAMAAAWTIWGKAQTRIIQGKEAKPDVAWAAMVKVLQATINKTK
;
A
#
# COMPACT_ATOMS: atom_id res chain seq x y z
N MET A 1 -31.41 71.60 -88.29
CA MET A 1 -30.64 70.34 -88.04
C MET A 1 -30.76 70.12 -86.53
N LYS A 2 -31.52 69.11 -86.15
CA LYS A 2 -31.81 68.83 -84.74
C LYS A 2 -30.81 67.80 -84.20
N THR A 3 -30.06 68.15 -83.18
CA THR A 3 -29.16 67.27 -82.47
C THR A 3 -29.88 66.78 -81.19
N THR A 4 -30.04 65.48 -81.10
CA THR A 4 -30.74 64.84 -80.01
C THR A 4 -29.67 64.32 -78.99
N THR A 5 -29.70 64.87 -77.79
CA THR A 5 -28.81 64.45 -76.69
C THR A 5 -29.47 63.30 -75.92
N ARG A 6 -28.83 62.11 -75.88
CA ARG A 6 -29.23 60.98 -75.11
C ARG A 6 -28.56 61.04 -73.71
N LYS A 7 -29.39 61.09 -72.64
CA LYS A 7 -28.93 60.94 -71.28
C LYS A 7 -28.76 59.44 -70.95
N VAL A 8 -27.55 59.09 -70.55
CA VAL A 8 -27.29 57.80 -70.00
C VAL A 8 -27.46 57.84 -68.48
N VAL A 9 -28.41 57.07 -67.96
CA VAL A 9 -28.63 56.89 -66.52
C VAL A 9 -27.79 55.69 -66.11
N GLY A 10 -26.74 55.92 -65.36
CA GLY A 10 -25.92 54.87 -64.78
C GLY A 10 -26.60 54.31 -63.53
N LEU A 11 -26.95 53.04 -63.55
CA LEU A 11 -27.43 52.28 -62.41
C LEU A 11 -26.21 51.76 -61.62
N PHE A 12 -25.97 52.32 -60.41
CA PHE A 12 -24.99 51.74 -59.47
C PHE A 12 -25.69 50.65 -58.66
N THR A 13 -25.36 49.39 -58.97
CA THR A 13 -25.72 48.23 -58.17
C THR A 13 -24.68 48.08 -57.06
N ALA A 14 -25.08 48.41 -55.81
CA ALA A 14 -24.26 48.14 -54.66
C ALA A 14 -24.31 46.61 -54.34
N LEU A 15 -23.18 45.96 -54.53
CA LEU A 15 -22.96 44.53 -54.17
C LEU A 15 -22.64 44.47 -52.67
N THR A 16 -23.66 44.17 -51.81
CA THR A 16 -23.43 43.84 -50.40
C THR A 16 -22.86 42.42 -50.30
N ILE A 17 -21.55 42.32 -50.05
CA ILE A 17 -20.92 41.08 -49.69
C ILE A 17 -21.34 40.76 -48.23
N VAL A 18 -22.30 39.86 -48.06
CA VAL A 18 -22.59 39.21 -46.77
C VAL A 18 -21.45 38.20 -46.52
N GLY A 19 -20.47 38.61 -45.75
CA GLY A 19 -19.45 37.71 -45.22
C GLY A 19 -20.08 36.73 -44.27
N ALA A 20 -20.47 35.55 -44.74
CA ALA A 20 -20.76 34.44 -43.90
C ALA A 20 -19.44 34.03 -43.19
N GLY A 21 -19.25 34.51 -41.97
CA GLY A 21 -18.19 34.02 -41.10
C GLY A 21 -18.43 32.53 -40.84
N LEU A 22 -17.72 31.68 -41.58
CA LEU A 22 -17.57 30.29 -41.17
C LEU A 22 -16.80 30.30 -39.84
N THR A 23 -17.55 30.29 -38.75
CA THR A 23 -16.99 29.82 -37.47
C THR A 23 -16.69 28.35 -37.66
N ILE A 24 -15.42 28.04 -37.92
CA ILE A 24 -14.88 26.69 -37.82
C ILE A 24 -15.02 26.36 -36.33
N ALA A 25 -16.09 25.69 -35.96
CA ALA A 25 -16.20 25.05 -34.68
C ALA A 25 -15.06 24.01 -34.62
N THR A 26 -14.01 24.34 -33.92
CA THR A 26 -13.02 23.33 -33.55
C THR A 26 -13.80 22.22 -32.86
N PRO A 27 -13.71 20.94 -33.32
CA PRO A 27 -14.36 19.86 -32.62
C PRO A 27 -13.87 19.93 -31.18
N ALA A 28 -14.79 20.02 -30.23
CA ALA A 28 -14.45 19.88 -28.83
C ALA A 28 -13.69 18.56 -28.72
N SER A 29 -12.39 18.62 -28.39
CA SER A 29 -11.59 17.41 -28.16
C SER A 29 -12.35 16.60 -27.13
N ALA A 30 -12.69 15.35 -27.47
CA ALA A 30 -13.34 14.47 -26.55
C ALA A 30 -12.45 14.34 -25.30
N VAL A 31 -13.00 14.64 -24.12
CA VAL A 31 -12.29 14.52 -22.85
C VAL A 31 -11.84 13.06 -22.72
N SER A 32 -10.55 12.84 -22.52
CA SER A 32 -9.98 11.50 -22.35
C SER A 32 -10.16 11.03 -20.91
N GLU A 33 -10.87 9.89 -20.71
CA GLU A 33 -11.11 9.33 -19.37
C GLU A 33 -9.94 8.44 -18.95
N LEU A 34 -9.39 8.66 -17.75
CA LEU A 34 -8.46 7.79 -17.05
C LEU A 34 -9.20 7.02 -15.94
N VAL A 35 -9.23 5.71 -16.01
CA VAL A 35 -9.89 4.87 -15.00
C VAL A 35 -8.88 4.43 -13.93
N ILE A 36 -9.18 4.74 -12.67
CA ILE A 36 -8.33 4.44 -11.52
C ILE A 36 -9.07 3.43 -10.62
N TRP A 37 -8.48 2.27 -10.38
CA TRP A 37 -8.96 1.34 -9.38
C TRP A 37 -8.20 1.47 -8.07
N ALA A 38 -8.92 1.43 -6.95
CA ALA A 38 -8.34 1.42 -5.61
C ALA A 38 -9.31 0.78 -4.61
N ASP A 39 -8.82 0.43 -3.42
CA ASP A 39 -9.69 0.10 -2.29
C ASP A 39 -10.37 1.36 -1.73
N LYS A 40 -11.44 1.16 -0.95
CA LYS A 40 -12.20 2.26 -0.36
C LYS A 40 -11.31 3.24 0.43
N GLY A 41 -10.41 2.73 1.27
CA GLY A 41 -9.54 3.57 2.11
C GLY A 41 -8.59 4.42 1.27
N THR A 42 -8.05 3.87 0.19
CA THR A 42 -7.22 4.60 -0.76
C THR A 42 -8.05 5.64 -1.52
N LEU A 43 -9.24 5.30 -2.01
CA LEU A 43 -10.13 6.26 -2.70
C LEU A 43 -10.46 7.45 -1.80
N ASP A 44 -10.86 7.20 -0.55
CA ASP A 44 -11.15 8.28 0.40
C ASP A 44 -9.93 9.18 0.65
N THR A 45 -8.73 8.60 0.59
CA THR A 45 -7.46 9.32 0.75
C THR A 45 -7.13 10.21 -0.45
N ILE A 46 -7.29 9.69 -1.69
CA ILE A 46 -6.76 10.36 -2.89
C ILE A 46 -7.78 11.22 -3.65
N LYS A 47 -9.09 11.02 -3.48
CA LYS A 47 -10.14 11.66 -4.29
C LYS A 47 -10.02 13.18 -4.44
N GLY A 48 -9.68 13.89 -3.35
CA GLY A 48 -9.51 15.34 -3.39
C GLY A 48 -8.29 15.79 -4.20
N ARG A 49 -7.25 14.97 -4.25
CA ARG A 49 -6.04 15.27 -5.04
C ARG A 49 -6.24 14.95 -6.51
N VAL A 50 -6.91 13.83 -6.81
CA VAL A 50 -7.28 13.49 -8.19
C VAL A 50 -8.20 14.58 -8.78
N ALA A 51 -9.20 15.03 -8.04
CA ALA A 51 -10.08 16.13 -8.49
C ALA A 51 -9.32 17.46 -8.74
N ALA A 52 -8.27 17.74 -7.96
CA ALA A 52 -7.43 18.90 -8.20
C ALA A 52 -6.59 18.77 -9.48
N TRP A 53 -6.14 17.55 -9.81
CA TRP A 53 -5.46 17.27 -11.07
C TRP A 53 -6.42 17.42 -12.26
N ASP A 54 -7.64 16.87 -12.19
CA ASP A 54 -8.69 17.04 -13.23
C ASP A 54 -8.96 18.52 -13.51
N THR A 55 -9.06 19.34 -12.44
CA THR A 55 -9.26 20.79 -12.60
C THR A 55 -8.11 21.48 -13.33
N ALA A 56 -6.87 21.02 -13.12
CA ALA A 56 -5.68 21.56 -13.76
C ALA A 56 -5.47 21.04 -15.20
N ASN A 57 -6.13 19.93 -15.57
CA ASN A 57 -5.98 19.25 -16.87
C ASN A 57 -7.36 18.96 -17.48
N PRO A 58 -8.08 20.02 -17.95
CA PRO A 58 -9.50 19.92 -18.35
C PRO A 58 -9.75 19.04 -19.60
N GLU A 59 -8.70 18.67 -20.34
CA GLU A 59 -8.75 17.71 -21.46
C GLU A 59 -8.85 16.25 -20.99
N PHE A 60 -8.67 15.99 -19.67
CA PHE A 60 -8.77 14.67 -19.06
C PHE A 60 -9.84 14.66 -17.98
N THR A 61 -10.30 13.47 -17.64
CA THR A 61 -11.09 13.21 -16.43
C THR A 61 -10.66 11.89 -15.82
N ALA A 62 -10.54 11.86 -14.49
CA ALA A 62 -10.13 10.66 -13.76
C ALA A 62 -11.34 10.04 -13.04
N LYS A 63 -11.70 8.81 -13.45
CA LYS A 63 -12.80 8.04 -12.87
C LYS A 63 -12.28 7.09 -11.80
N LEU A 64 -12.70 7.32 -10.58
CA LEU A 64 -12.36 6.50 -9.42
C LEU A 64 -13.33 5.32 -9.27
N VAL A 65 -12.80 4.09 -9.17
CA VAL A 65 -13.59 2.86 -9.06
C VAL A 65 -13.11 2.04 -7.86
N GLU A 66 -14.01 1.77 -6.94
CA GLU A 66 -13.72 0.92 -5.77
C GLU A 66 -13.55 -0.55 -6.17
N LYS A 67 -12.51 -1.19 -5.61
CA LYS A 67 -12.22 -2.61 -5.78
C LYS A 67 -11.79 -3.25 -4.46
N ASP A 68 -12.19 -4.50 -4.29
CA ASP A 68 -11.70 -5.30 -3.17
C ASP A 68 -10.25 -5.74 -3.42
N PHE A 69 -9.32 -5.23 -2.62
CA PHE A 69 -7.89 -5.55 -2.74
C PHE A 69 -7.54 -6.98 -2.30
N GLY A 70 -8.47 -7.69 -1.67
CA GLY A 70 -8.32 -9.13 -1.41
C GLY A 70 -8.34 -9.97 -2.69
N THR A 71 -9.05 -9.51 -3.73
CA THR A 71 -9.25 -10.24 -4.99
C THR A 71 -8.72 -9.53 -6.24
N VAL A 72 -8.42 -8.22 -6.16
CA VAL A 72 -8.12 -7.37 -7.32
C VAL A 72 -6.98 -7.89 -8.20
N ARG A 73 -5.94 -8.51 -7.61
CA ARG A 73 -4.81 -9.05 -8.39
C ARG A 73 -5.22 -10.11 -9.39
N GLU A 74 -6.13 -11.01 -9.01
CA GLU A 74 -6.63 -12.04 -9.91
C GLU A 74 -7.61 -11.45 -10.93
N VAL A 75 -8.45 -10.50 -10.51
CA VAL A 75 -9.35 -9.76 -11.40
C VAL A 75 -8.58 -9.02 -12.50
N LEU A 76 -7.46 -8.35 -12.17
CA LEU A 76 -6.63 -7.63 -13.14
C LEU A 76 -6.08 -8.52 -14.27
N LYS A 77 -5.72 -9.76 -13.96
CA LYS A 77 -5.18 -10.72 -14.95
C LYS A 77 -6.18 -11.07 -16.06
N THR A 78 -7.46 -10.87 -15.82
CA THR A 78 -8.53 -11.07 -16.81
C THR A 78 -9.10 -9.76 -17.34
N ALA A 79 -9.29 -8.77 -16.47
CA ALA A 79 -9.90 -7.50 -16.84
C ALA A 79 -9.03 -6.65 -17.78
N VAL A 80 -7.70 -6.63 -17.55
CA VAL A 80 -6.80 -5.84 -18.40
C VAL A 80 -6.73 -6.41 -19.83
N PRO A 81 -6.44 -7.70 -20.07
CA PRO A 81 -6.49 -8.28 -21.40
C PRO A 81 -7.89 -8.22 -22.04
N GLY A 82 -8.95 -8.28 -21.23
CA GLY A 82 -10.33 -8.17 -21.68
C GLY A 82 -10.83 -6.74 -21.95
N GLY A 83 -9.97 -5.73 -21.86
CA GLY A 83 -10.32 -4.33 -22.16
C GLY A 83 -11.15 -3.60 -21.08
N THR A 84 -11.43 -4.23 -19.94
CA THR A 84 -12.27 -3.69 -18.86
C THR A 84 -11.46 -3.28 -17.61
N GLY A 85 -10.14 -3.40 -17.65
CA GLY A 85 -9.23 -3.02 -16.58
C GLY A 85 -9.09 -1.51 -16.41
N PRO A 86 -8.40 -1.04 -15.34
CA PRO A 86 -8.08 0.37 -15.14
C PRO A 86 -6.88 0.80 -15.99
N ASP A 87 -6.62 2.10 -15.99
CA ASP A 87 -5.38 2.69 -16.49
C ASP A 87 -4.33 2.75 -15.38
N ILE A 88 -4.77 3.03 -14.15
CA ILE A 88 -3.93 3.10 -12.95
C ILE A 88 -4.53 2.23 -11.84
N LEU A 89 -3.70 1.44 -11.17
CA LEU A 89 -4.03 0.83 -9.89
C LEU A 89 -3.39 1.67 -8.78
N ALA A 90 -4.20 2.36 -7.98
CA ALA A 90 -3.73 3.25 -6.93
C ALA A 90 -3.71 2.57 -5.55
N GLY A 91 -2.68 2.87 -4.74
CA GLY A 91 -2.52 2.29 -3.41
C GLY A 91 -2.07 0.83 -3.41
N ALA A 92 -1.59 0.33 -4.55
CA ALA A 92 -1.09 -1.03 -4.64
C ALA A 92 0.19 -1.23 -3.81
N ALA A 93 0.30 -2.36 -3.13
CA ALA A 93 1.53 -2.73 -2.45
C ALA A 93 2.59 -3.16 -3.49
N HIS A 94 3.82 -2.73 -3.29
CA HIS A 94 4.91 -2.96 -4.26
C HIS A 94 5.25 -4.43 -4.50
N ASP A 95 4.98 -5.32 -3.55
CA ASP A 95 5.17 -6.77 -3.69
C ASP A 95 4.25 -7.40 -4.76
N TRP A 96 3.25 -6.66 -5.26
CA TRP A 96 2.38 -7.11 -6.34
C TRP A 96 3.02 -6.96 -7.73
N ILE A 97 4.00 -6.07 -7.86
CA ILE A 97 4.57 -5.67 -9.16
C ILE A 97 5.12 -6.87 -9.91
N GLY A 98 5.93 -7.70 -9.28
CA GLY A 98 6.52 -8.85 -9.95
C GLY A 98 5.48 -9.84 -10.50
N ASN A 99 4.43 -10.14 -9.71
CA ASN A 99 3.35 -11.02 -10.15
C ASN A 99 2.52 -10.43 -11.29
N LEU A 100 2.20 -9.14 -11.22
CA LEU A 100 1.42 -8.45 -12.25
C LEU A 100 2.24 -8.21 -13.52
N ALA A 101 3.53 -7.87 -13.39
CA ALA A 101 4.44 -7.73 -14.53
C ALA A 101 4.66 -9.06 -15.25
N ALA A 102 4.85 -10.15 -14.52
CA ALA A 102 4.96 -11.49 -15.10
C ALA A 102 3.67 -11.95 -15.83
N ALA A 103 2.51 -11.44 -15.39
CA ALA A 103 1.23 -11.66 -16.07
C ALA A 103 0.98 -10.70 -17.27
N ASN A 104 1.94 -9.84 -17.63
CA ASN A 104 1.84 -8.82 -18.69
C ASN A 104 0.66 -7.85 -18.52
N VAL A 105 0.24 -7.55 -17.28
CA VAL A 105 -0.83 -6.60 -17.00
C VAL A 105 -0.31 -5.23 -16.54
N LEU A 106 1.01 -5.03 -16.52
CA LEU A 106 1.66 -3.74 -16.24
C LEU A 106 2.45 -3.25 -17.45
N THR A 107 2.56 -1.91 -17.58
CA THR A 107 3.39 -1.23 -18.57
C THR A 107 4.59 -0.56 -17.89
N PRO A 108 5.83 -0.75 -18.41
CA PRO A 108 6.99 0.00 -17.95
C PRO A 108 6.84 1.50 -18.26
N ILE A 109 7.29 2.35 -17.31
CA ILE A 109 7.13 3.82 -17.41
C ILE A 109 8.46 4.58 -17.49
N ASP A 110 9.60 3.90 -17.59
CA ASP A 110 10.94 4.49 -17.53
C ASP A 110 11.10 5.69 -18.48
N GLN A 111 10.61 5.57 -19.73
CA GLN A 111 10.72 6.62 -20.75
C GLN A 111 9.91 7.89 -20.46
N TYR A 112 8.95 7.83 -19.53
CA TYR A 112 8.08 8.94 -19.13
C TYR A 112 8.52 9.61 -17.82
N LEU A 113 9.55 9.05 -17.16
CA LEU A 113 10.09 9.60 -15.91
C LEU A 113 11.25 10.56 -16.22
N PRO A 114 11.29 11.76 -15.60
CA PRO A 114 12.45 12.63 -15.67
C PRO A 114 13.70 11.94 -15.11
N ALA A 115 14.88 12.27 -15.64
CA ALA A 115 16.15 11.67 -15.23
C ALA A 115 16.43 11.82 -13.71
N ASN A 116 15.99 12.93 -13.12
CA ASN A 116 16.14 13.24 -11.69
C ASN A 116 14.98 12.75 -10.82
N PHE A 117 13.94 12.12 -11.39
CA PHE A 117 12.75 11.69 -10.63
C PHE A 117 13.10 10.80 -9.43
N LYS A 118 14.14 9.97 -9.54
CA LYS A 118 14.64 9.11 -8.46
C LYS A 118 15.15 9.88 -7.25
N ASP A 119 15.58 11.12 -7.43
CA ASP A 119 16.20 11.91 -6.38
C ASP A 119 15.19 12.49 -5.38
N ASP A 120 13.91 12.49 -5.77
CA ASP A 120 12.81 13.00 -4.95
C ASP A 120 12.36 12.05 -3.83
N PHE A 121 12.79 10.77 -3.85
CA PHE A 121 12.25 9.75 -2.95
C PHE A 121 13.25 9.26 -1.92
N VAL A 122 12.73 8.82 -0.77
CA VAL A 122 13.56 8.13 0.24
C VAL A 122 14.20 6.87 -0.35
N PRO A 123 15.40 6.49 0.12
CA PRO A 123 16.06 5.28 -0.36
C PRO A 123 15.15 4.06 -0.31
N GLY A 124 15.10 3.31 -1.39
CA GLY A 124 14.29 2.11 -1.51
C GLY A 124 12.85 2.33 -1.98
N ALA A 125 12.24 3.52 -1.82
CA ALA A 125 10.85 3.73 -2.21
C ALA A 125 10.62 3.62 -3.72
N LEU A 126 11.42 4.30 -4.54
CA LEU A 126 11.32 4.15 -5.98
C LEU A 126 11.88 2.80 -6.46
N GLN A 127 12.94 2.29 -5.82
CA GLN A 127 13.49 0.98 -6.14
C GLN A 127 12.44 -0.14 -5.93
N ALA A 128 11.55 0.01 -4.94
CA ALA A 128 10.45 -0.92 -4.72
C ALA A 128 9.44 -0.96 -5.89
N MET A 129 9.34 0.12 -6.69
CA MET A 129 8.51 0.17 -7.90
C MET A 129 9.17 -0.49 -9.13
N LYS A 130 10.37 -1.06 -8.96
CA LYS A 130 11.17 -1.64 -10.02
C LYS A 130 11.12 -3.17 -10.00
N PHE A 131 10.96 -3.78 -11.15
CA PHE A 131 11.06 -5.23 -11.33
C PHE A 131 11.77 -5.53 -12.66
N ASN A 132 12.72 -6.47 -12.63
CA ASN A 132 13.56 -6.83 -13.81
C ASN A 132 14.13 -5.60 -14.53
N GLY A 133 14.63 -4.63 -13.77
CA GLY A 133 15.31 -3.44 -14.30
C GLY A 133 14.39 -2.32 -14.80
N LYS A 134 13.05 -2.49 -14.78
CA LYS A 134 12.07 -1.52 -15.28
C LYS A 134 11.16 -1.01 -14.19
N TYR A 135 10.78 0.27 -14.24
CA TYR A 135 9.80 0.87 -13.34
C TYR A 135 8.37 0.66 -13.86
N TYR A 136 7.47 0.24 -12.99
CA TYR A 136 6.06 -0.03 -13.31
C TYR A 136 5.09 0.89 -12.57
N GLY A 137 5.62 1.80 -11.78
CA GLY A 137 4.81 2.70 -10.99
C GLY A 137 5.64 3.80 -10.32
N THR A 138 4.92 4.67 -9.61
CA THR A 138 5.49 5.74 -8.80
C THR A 138 5.12 5.55 -7.33
N PRO A 139 6.00 5.90 -6.34
CA PRO A 139 5.71 5.68 -4.93
C PRO A 139 4.71 6.72 -4.39
N GLY A 140 3.70 6.26 -3.66
CA GLY A 140 2.74 7.10 -2.97
C GLY A 140 3.15 7.38 -1.53
N TRP A 141 3.28 6.34 -0.70
CA TRP A 141 3.67 6.45 0.70
C TRP A 141 4.38 5.20 1.20
N THR A 142 5.06 5.33 2.33
CA THR A 142 5.72 4.22 3.01
C THR A 142 4.87 3.69 4.16
N GLU A 143 5.01 2.41 4.48
CA GLU A 143 4.32 1.76 5.58
C GLU A 143 5.29 0.82 6.32
N ASN A 144 5.26 0.87 7.64
CA ASN A 144 5.80 -0.15 8.51
C ASN A 144 4.88 -0.35 9.71
N ILE A 145 5.07 -1.44 10.42
CA ILE A 145 4.37 -1.72 11.68
C ILE A 145 5.28 -1.46 12.88
N ALA A 146 4.66 -1.23 14.02
CA ALA A 146 5.33 -1.03 15.30
C ALA A 146 4.50 -1.65 16.42
N ILE A 147 4.99 -1.59 17.64
CA ILE A 147 4.20 -1.86 18.84
C ILE A 147 3.56 -0.54 19.31
N LEU A 148 2.24 -0.42 19.16
CA LEU A 148 1.52 0.66 19.82
C LEU A 148 1.22 0.25 21.27
N ARG A 149 1.65 1.04 22.21
CA ARG A 149 1.50 0.77 23.65
C ARG A 149 0.54 1.75 24.30
N ASN A 150 -0.49 1.26 24.96
CA ASN A 150 -1.35 2.11 25.80
C ASN A 150 -0.58 2.49 27.08
N VAL A 151 -0.19 3.77 27.20
CA VAL A 151 0.72 4.22 28.28
C VAL A 151 0.10 4.14 29.66
N LYS A 152 -1.24 4.21 29.76
CA LYS A 152 -1.96 4.08 31.05
C LYS A 152 -1.98 2.63 31.54
N LYS A 153 -2.00 1.65 30.63
CA LYS A 153 -2.01 0.21 30.96
C LYS A 153 -0.60 -0.36 31.10
N ALA A 154 0.36 0.23 30.41
CA ALA A 154 1.76 -0.16 30.40
C ALA A 154 2.65 1.09 30.34
N PRO A 155 3.02 1.66 31.51
CA PRO A 155 3.80 2.90 31.54
C PRO A 155 5.20 2.80 30.92
N LYS A 156 5.78 1.61 30.86
CA LYS A 156 7.12 1.36 30.34
C LYS A 156 7.07 0.58 29.04
N ALA A 157 7.97 0.90 28.10
CA ALA A 157 8.17 0.11 26.88
C ALA A 157 8.67 -1.30 27.20
N LEU A 158 8.34 -2.25 26.33
CA LEU A 158 8.80 -3.64 26.41
C LEU A 158 10.31 -3.73 26.16
N LYS A 159 10.99 -4.52 26.96
CA LYS A 159 12.41 -4.88 26.71
C LYS A 159 12.52 -6.19 25.97
N SER A 160 11.68 -7.16 26.29
CA SER A 160 11.64 -8.50 25.69
C SER A 160 10.22 -8.88 25.30
N VAL A 161 10.07 -9.69 24.26
CA VAL A 161 8.77 -10.30 23.90
C VAL A 161 8.24 -11.20 25.03
N ASN A 162 9.12 -11.70 25.88
CA ASN A 162 8.73 -12.51 27.04
C ASN A 162 8.03 -11.71 28.16
N ASP A 163 8.13 -10.37 28.14
CA ASP A 163 7.44 -9.49 29.09
C ASP A 163 5.93 -9.38 28.80
N ILE A 164 5.50 -9.80 27.60
CA ILE A 164 4.09 -9.78 27.18
C ILE A 164 3.38 -11.00 27.78
N LYS A 165 2.32 -10.75 28.53
CA LYS A 165 1.47 -11.80 29.11
C LYS A 165 0.31 -12.17 28.19
N ASP A 166 -0.30 -13.33 28.44
CA ASP A 166 -1.47 -13.81 27.71
C ASP A 166 -2.62 -12.79 27.75
N GLY A 167 -3.15 -12.46 26.58
CA GLY A 167 -4.23 -11.50 26.38
C GLY A 167 -3.83 -10.02 26.37
N GLU A 168 -2.54 -9.70 26.49
CA GLU A 168 -2.06 -8.31 26.47
C GLU A 168 -1.68 -7.81 25.07
N LEU A 169 -1.43 -8.73 24.12
CA LEU A 169 -1.04 -8.41 22.74
C LEU A 169 -2.23 -8.47 21.80
N GLY A 170 -2.51 -7.35 21.13
CA GLY A 170 -3.37 -7.30 19.97
C GLY A 170 -2.53 -7.47 18.70
N ILE A 171 -2.85 -8.48 17.91
CA ILE A 171 -2.28 -8.67 16.59
C ILE A 171 -3.35 -9.24 15.68
N ASN A 172 -3.44 -8.67 14.47
CA ASN A 172 -4.38 -9.18 13.49
C ASN A 172 -3.85 -10.52 12.95
N TYR A 173 -4.43 -11.61 13.44
CA TYR A 173 -4.32 -12.90 12.77
C TYR A 173 -5.72 -13.41 12.46
N ASP A 174 -5.99 -13.73 11.21
CA ASP A 174 -7.27 -14.31 10.82
C ASP A 174 -7.40 -15.74 11.33
N ALA A 175 -8.64 -16.17 11.63
CA ALA A 175 -8.92 -17.50 12.13
C ALA A 175 -8.64 -18.62 11.09
N THR A 176 -8.52 -18.28 9.82
CA THR A 176 -8.31 -19.20 8.70
C THR A 176 -6.98 -18.99 8.00
N ASN A 177 -6.53 -17.74 7.90
CA ASN A 177 -5.31 -17.34 7.20
C ASN A 177 -4.66 -16.15 7.92
N SER A 178 -3.67 -16.40 8.75
CA SER A 178 -2.90 -15.35 9.45
C SER A 178 -2.42 -14.29 8.48
N ASP A 179 -2.13 -13.10 9.01
CA ASP A 179 -1.45 -12.04 8.28
C ASP A 179 0.08 -12.12 8.53
N PRO A 180 0.84 -12.74 7.62
CA PRO A 180 2.28 -12.86 7.81
C PRO A 180 3.01 -11.52 7.85
N TYR A 181 2.46 -10.43 7.30
CA TYR A 181 3.04 -9.10 7.38
C TYR A 181 3.17 -8.64 8.85
N HIS A 182 2.08 -8.78 9.63
CA HIS A 182 2.10 -8.45 11.06
C HIS A 182 2.87 -9.49 11.90
N MET A 183 2.91 -10.74 11.44
CA MET A 183 3.62 -11.83 12.14
C MET A 183 5.13 -11.85 11.85
N TYR A 184 5.61 -11.20 10.80
CA TYR A 184 6.99 -11.26 10.35
C TYR A 184 8.01 -10.83 11.42
N PRO A 185 7.80 -9.77 12.22
CA PRO A 185 8.75 -9.42 13.28
C PRO A 185 8.98 -10.57 14.27
N PHE A 186 7.94 -11.31 14.63
CA PHE A 186 8.08 -12.46 15.53
C PHE A 186 8.86 -13.62 14.89
N GLN A 187 8.77 -13.80 13.58
CA GLN A 187 9.54 -14.78 12.84
C GLN A 187 11.02 -14.41 12.75
N THR A 188 11.31 -13.14 12.51
CA THR A 188 12.71 -12.67 12.42
C THR A 188 13.44 -12.63 13.75
N MET A 189 12.72 -12.70 14.89
CA MET A 189 13.31 -12.95 16.20
C MET A 189 14.07 -14.29 16.26
N PHE A 190 13.79 -15.21 15.34
CA PHE A 190 14.45 -16.50 15.19
C PHE A 190 15.39 -16.54 14.00
N ASP A 191 15.67 -15.41 13.36
CA ASP A 191 16.49 -15.29 12.16
C ASP A 191 16.01 -16.22 11.02
N ALA A 192 14.69 -16.27 10.82
CA ALA A 192 14.02 -17.06 9.80
C ALA A 192 13.36 -16.12 8.74
N PRO A 193 14.14 -15.51 7.83
CA PRO A 193 13.60 -14.59 6.84
C PRO A 193 12.68 -15.31 5.84
N VAL A 194 11.80 -14.56 5.15
CA VAL A 194 10.88 -15.16 4.16
C VAL A 194 11.63 -15.84 3.04
N PHE A 195 12.61 -15.16 2.46
CA PHE A 195 13.55 -15.68 1.49
C PHE A 195 14.99 -15.46 1.97
N THR A 196 15.94 -16.10 1.33
CA THR A 196 17.35 -15.78 1.52
C THR A 196 17.73 -14.53 0.73
N MET A 197 18.81 -13.89 1.12
CA MET A 197 19.42 -12.79 0.38
C MET A 197 20.73 -13.28 -0.25
N ASP A 198 21.05 -12.74 -1.40
CA ASP A 198 22.36 -12.96 -2.04
C ASP A 198 23.46 -12.08 -1.40
N SER A 199 24.67 -12.15 -1.93
CA SER A 199 25.82 -11.37 -1.45
C SER A 199 25.70 -9.87 -1.67
N LYS A 200 24.74 -9.43 -2.53
CA LYS A 200 24.44 -8.02 -2.79
C LYS A 200 23.31 -7.48 -1.91
N GLY A 201 22.67 -8.36 -1.10
CA GLY A 201 21.53 -8.01 -0.28
C GLY A 201 20.20 -8.05 -1.01
N ASP A 202 20.15 -8.60 -2.23
CA ASP A 202 18.92 -8.78 -2.98
C ASP A 202 18.20 -10.08 -2.60
N TRP A 203 16.88 -10.05 -2.57
CA TRP A 203 16.08 -11.24 -2.28
C TRP A 203 16.21 -12.28 -3.39
N THR A 204 16.47 -13.51 -2.99
CA THR A 204 16.44 -14.68 -3.88
C THR A 204 15.04 -15.30 -3.91
N ASN A 205 14.82 -16.30 -4.77
CA ASN A 205 13.62 -17.13 -4.77
C ASN A 205 13.75 -18.39 -3.88
N THR A 206 14.74 -18.42 -3.00
CA THR A 206 14.95 -19.52 -2.05
C THR A 206 14.28 -19.20 -0.73
N VAL A 207 13.38 -20.06 -0.26
CA VAL A 207 12.66 -19.89 1.01
C VAL A 207 13.63 -19.94 2.18
N GLY A 208 13.73 -18.86 2.96
CA GLY A 208 14.61 -18.70 4.11
C GLY A 208 14.02 -19.16 5.44
N MET A 209 12.72 -19.51 5.47
CA MET A 209 11.96 -19.84 6.69
C MET A 209 12.23 -21.25 7.24
N GLY A 210 13.12 -22.03 6.61
CA GLY A 210 13.38 -23.42 6.94
C GLY A 210 14.39 -23.67 8.06
N GLY A 211 14.78 -24.93 8.19
CA GLY A 211 15.83 -25.37 9.12
C GLY A 211 15.48 -25.22 10.59
N THR A 212 16.50 -25.21 11.44
CA THR A 212 16.35 -25.12 12.90
C THR A 212 15.72 -23.80 13.35
N LYS A 213 15.98 -22.70 12.65
CA LYS A 213 15.45 -21.37 12.94
C LYS A 213 13.92 -21.32 12.75
N GLY A 214 13.42 -21.79 11.61
CA GLY A 214 11.99 -21.90 11.35
C GLY A 214 11.29 -22.90 12.26
N ALA A 215 11.93 -24.04 12.56
CA ALA A 215 11.43 -25.02 13.52
C ALA A 215 11.26 -24.41 14.93
N SER A 216 12.22 -23.61 15.38
CA SER A 216 12.18 -22.90 16.67
C SER A 216 11.04 -21.88 16.71
N TYR A 217 10.84 -21.10 15.63
CA TYR A 217 9.73 -20.18 15.50
C TYR A 217 8.38 -20.93 15.57
N ALA A 218 8.22 -22.03 14.85
CA ALA A 218 7.00 -22.83 14.87
C ALA A 218 6.66 -23.38 16.26
N LYS A 219 7.65 -23.90 16.99
CA LYS A 219 7.49 -24.37 18.37
C LYS A 219 7.07 -23.21 19.30
N TRP A 220 7.69 -22.05 19.15
CA TRP A 220 7.35 -20.85 19.90
C TRP A 220 5.91 -20.38 19.61
N MET A 221 5.48 -20.33 18.33
CA MET A 221 4.10 -19.99 17.98
C MET A 221 3.07 -20.92 18.64
N LYS A 222 3.33 -22.24 18.63
CA LYS A 222 2.47 -23.22 19.27
C LYS A 222 2.41 -23.03 20.80
N LEU A 223 3.56 -22.79 21.42
CA LEU A 223 3.66 -22.54 22.87
C LEU A 223 2.86 -21.29 23.26
N LYS A 224 2.95 -20.21 22.49
CA LYS A 224 2.21 -18.96 22.73
C LYS A 224 0.72 -19.11 22.43
N GLY A 225 0.36 -19.75 21.34
CA GLY A 225 -1.02 -20.05 20.97
C GLY A 225 -1.95 -18.84 20.87
N THR A 226 -3.25 -19.11 20.80
CA THR A 226 -4.29 -18.08 20.66
C THR A 226 -4.43 -17.16 21.86
N LYS A 227 -3.96 -17.57 23.03
CA LYS A 227 -3.98 -16.72 24.24
C LYS A 227 -3.03 -15.54 24.11
N PHE A 228 -1.91 -15.74 23.44
CA PHE A 228 -0.90 -14.70 23.22
C PHE A 228 -1.25 -13.83 21.99
N PHE A 229 -1.64 -14.46 20.86
CA PHE A 229 -1.82 -13.80 19.57
C PHE A 229 -3.25 -13.28 19.30
N GLY A 230 -4.20 -13.42 20.17
CA GLY A 230 -5.58 -13.01 19.92
C GLY A 230 -5.88 -11.55 20.29
N PRO A 231 -7.09 -11.08 20.00
CA PRO A 231 -8.17 -11.69 19.20
C PRO A 231 -7.98 -11.46 17.69
N PRO A 232 -8.51 -12.32 16.81
CA PRO A 232 -8.36 -12.21 15.35
C PRO A 232 -9.36 -11.21 14.74
N SER A 233 -9.40 -9.98 15.27
CA SER A 233 -10.31 -8.93 14.80
C SER A 233 -9.79 -7.55 15.20
N ASN A 234 -9.51 -6.71 14.22
CA ASN A 234 -9.07 -5.33 14.47
C ASN A 234 -10.07 -4.52 15.30
N ALA A 235 -11.38 -4.70 15.09
CA ALA A 235 -12.39 -3.98 15.86
C ALA A 235 -12.35 -4.36 17.35
N LYS A 236 -12.19 -5.66 17.67
CA LYS A 236 -12.04 -6.12 19.06
C LYS A 236 -10.72 -5.65 19.67
N ILE A 237 -9.63 -5.68 18.91
CA ILE A 237 -8.33 -5.18 19.34
C ILE A 237 -8.44 -3.70 19.69
N LEU A 238 -9.03 -2.88 18.80
CA LEU A 238 -9.21 -1.46 19.03
C LEU A 238 -9.97 -1.17 20.31
N CYS A 239 -11.14 -1.78 20.50
CA CYS A 239 -11.95 -1.58 21.69
C CYS A 239 -11.22 -2.03 22.97
N ASP A 240 -10.57 -3.18 22.95
CA ASP A 240 -9.80 -3.67 24.10
C ASP A 240 -8.56 -2.81 24.39
N PHE A 241 -7.95 -2.22 23.35
CA PHE A 241 -6.83 -1.30 23.52
C PHE A 241 -7.26 0.04 24.12
N LEU A 242 -8.39 0.61 23.66
CA LEU A 242 -8.92 1.89 24.13
C LEU A 242 -9.56 1.82 25.52
N ASN A 243 -10.37 0.79 25.78
CA ASN A 243 -11.15 0.68 26.99
C ASN A 243 -10.29 0.39 28.23
N PRO A 244 -10.66 0.90 29.42
CA PRO A 244 -10.02 0.51 30.66
C PRO A 244 -10.09 -1.00 30.89
N THR A 245 -9.11 -1.56 31.57
CA THR A 245 -9.11 -2.96 31.95
C THR A 245 -10.26 -3.23 32.92
N ASN A 246 -11.11 -4.19 32.58
CA ASN A 246 -12.15 -4.70 33.45
C ASN A 246 -11.93 -6.22 33.67
N VAL A 247 -11.43 -6.57 34.84
CA VAL A 247 -11.06 -7.96 35.18
C VAL A 247 -12.29 -8.87 35.22
N ALA A 248 -13.42 -8.40 35.78
CA ALA A 248 -14.65 -9.18 35.88
C ALA A 248 -15.26 -9.51 34.52
N LYS A 249 -15.26 -8.52 33.58
CA LYS A 249 -15.76 -8.69 32.22
C LYS A 249 -14.71 -9.24 31.24
N LYS A 250 -13.47 -9.44 31.67
CA LYS A 250 -12.34 -9.88 30.86
C LYS A 250 -12.11 -9.01 29.61
N THR A 251 -12.40 -7.70 29.70
CA THR A 251 -12.24 -6.73 28.61
C THR A 251 -11.14 -5.71 28.91
N GLY A 252 -10.67 -5.00 27.89
CA GLY A 252 -9.66 -3.96 28.02
C GLY A 252 -8.27 -4.47 28.38
N LYS A 253 -7.98 -5.74 28.13
CA LYS A 253 -6.70 -6.37 28.51
C LYS A 253 -5.53 -5.98 27.59
N ILE A 254 -5.82 -5.64 26.34
CA ILE A 254 -4.78 -5.33 25.35
C ILE A 254 -4.05 -4.07 25.78
N LYS A 255 -2.75 -4.22 25.97
CA LYS A 255 -1.80 -3.16 26.31
C LYS A 255 -0.94 -2.75 25.11
N TYR A 256 -0.70 -3.71 24.25
CA TYR A 256 0.21 -3.63 23.10
C TYR A 256 -0.53 -4.04 21.84
N TRP A 257 -0.45 -3.23 20.78
CA TRP A 257 -1.07 -3.55 19.49
C TRP A 257 -0.03 -3.49 18.38
N VAL A 258 0.17 -4.61 17.68
CA VAL A 258 0.99 -4.66 16.47
C VAL A 258 0.19 -4.12 15.31
N THR A 259 0.52 -2.93 14.84
CA THR A 259 -0.17 -2.30 13.72
C THR A 259 0.66 -1.17 13.10
N GLY A 260 0.21 -0.61 11.99
CA GLY A 260 0.82 0.53 11.31
C GLY A 260 0.00 1.81 11.43
N ALA A 261 0.47 2.85 10.74
CA ALA A 261 -0.12 4.19 10.79
C ALA A 261 -1.58 4.25 10.32
N TRP A 262 -2.05 3.27 9.54
CA TRP A 262 -3.44 3.20 9.05
C TRP A 262 -4.51 3.07 10.13
N ASN A 263 -4.16 2.67 11.34
CA ASN A 263 -5.10 2.59 12.48
C ASN A 263 -5.04 3.81 13.41
N ILE A 264 -4.14 4.76 13.19
CA ILE A 264 -3.97 5.93 14.07
C ILE A 264 -5.25 6.77 14.15
N ASN A 265 -5.89 7.06 13.01
CA ASN A 265 -7.13 7.83 13.00
C ASN A 265 -8.23 7.15 13.83
N ALA A 266 -8.37 5.83 13.75
CA ALA A 266 -9.34 5.08 14.55
C ALA A 266 -8.99 5.09 16.04
N ILE A 267 -7.69 5.00 16.38
CA ILE A 267 -7.22 5.09 17.78
C ILE A 267 -7.50 6.46 18.36
N GLU A 268 -7.26 7.53 17.59
CA GLU A 268 -7.40 8.91 18.05
C GLU A 268 -8.84 9.43 18.05
N ALA A 269 -9.67 8.97 17.13
CA ALA A 269 -11.09 9.30 17.08
C ALA A 269 -11.91 8.52 18.13
N GLY A 270 -11.46 7.30 18.47
CA GLY A 270 -12.33 6.30 19.09
C GLY A 270 -13.32 5.73 18.07
N ALA A 271 -13.70 4.47 18.18
CA ALA A 271 -14.62 3.86 17.21
C ALA A 271 -15.77 3.14 17.92
N GLY A 272 -16.97 3.21 17.32
CA GLY A 272 -18.17 2.46 17.52
C GLY A 272 -18.34 1.68 18.83
N GLY A 273 -18.75 2.33 19.92
CA GLY A 273 -18.97 1.69 21.22
C GLY A 273 -17.72 1.54 22.11
N CYS A 274 -16.52 1.89 21.60
CA CYS A 274 -15.32 2.02 22.41
C CYS A 274 -15.26 3.41 23.06
N LYS A 275 -14.50 3.53 24.16
CA LYS A 275 -14.28 4.83 24.81
C LYS A 275 -13.51 5.80 23.92
N THR A 276 -13.48 7.06 24.37
CA THR A 276 -12.75 8.19 23.82
C THR A 276 -11.36 7.79 23.31
N GLY A 277 -11.00 8.28 22.13
CA GLY A 277 -9.72 8.04 21.50
C GLY A 277 -8.52 8.44 22.38
N LEU A 278 -7.38 7.87 22.06
CA LEU A 278 -6.11 8.14 22.73
C LEU A 278 -5.27 9.06 21.85
N LYS A 279 -4.50 9.96 22.46
CA LYS A 279 -3.53 10.79 21.76
C LYS A 279 -2.11 10.24 21.92
N VAL A 280 -1.30 10.40 20.88
CA VAL A 280 0.12 10.04 20.92
C VAL A 280 0.83 10.79 22.04
N GLY A 281 1.77 10.13 22.70
CA GLY A 281 2.49 10.66 23.86
C GLY A 281 1.75 10.49 25.17
N SER A 282 0.54 11.05 25.34
CA SER A 282 -0.22 11.00 26.60
C SER A 282 -1.11 9.76 26.76
N GLY A 283 -1.62 9.21 25.67
CA GLY A 283 -2.52 8.07 25.66
C GLY A 283 -1.88 6.80 25.14
N TYR A 284 -1.11 6.89 24.08
CA TYR A 284 -0.34 5.78 23.50
C TYR A 284 1.05 6.23 23.07
N ALA A 285 1.97 5.27 22.98
CA ALA A 285 3.29 5.42 22.43
C ALA A 285 3.48 4.46 21.25
N ILE A 286 4.39 4.79 20.35
CA ILE A 286 4.82 3.98 19.21
C ILE A 286 6.22 3.47 19.52
N ASP A 287 6.32 2.21 19.89
CA ASP A 287 7.57 1.60 20.37
C ASP A 287 8.15 0.65 19.32
N PRO A 288 9.48 0.47 19.26
CA PRO A 288 10.10 -0.59 18.50
C PRO A 288 9.66 -1.96 19.01
N PHE A 289 9.77 -2.97 18.15
CA PHE A 289 9.57 -4.35 18.60
C PHE A 289 10.61 -4.72 19.66
N PRO A 290 10.20 -5.39 20.75
CA PRO A 290 11.10 -5.80 21.80
C PRO A 290 12.04 -6.92 21.32
N VAL A 291 13.13 -7.12 22.03
CA VAL A 291 14.08 -8.21 21.73
C VAL A 291 13.37 -9.56 21.82
N GLY A 292 13.65 -10.44 20.86
CA GLY A 292 13.12 -11.79 20.81
C GLY A 292 13.68 -12.74 21.87
N PRO A 293 13.12 -13.95 21.99
CA PRO A 293 13.60 -14.94 22.95
C PRO A 293 15.02 -15.44 22.66
N THR A 294 15.54 -15.20 21.46
CA THR A 294 16.91 -15.54 21.05
C THR A 294 17.92 -14.39 21.25
N GLY A 295 17.48 -13.24 21.78
CA GLY A 295 18.30 -12.04 21.92
C GLY A 295 18.37 -11.17 20.66
N LEU A 296 17.74 -11.57 19.55
CA LEU A 296 17.75 -10.82 18.31
C LEU A 296 16.72 -9.69 18.32
N LYS A 297 17.10 -8.53 17.75
CA LYS A 297 16.17 -7.47 17.41
C LYS A 297 15.38 -7.89 16.16
N PRO A 298 14.06 -7.86 16.21
CA PRO A 298 13.24 -8.27 15.07
C PRO A 298 13.33 -7.25 13.93
N LYS A 299 13.08 -7.75 12.71
CA LYS A 299 12.94 -6.93 11.52
C LYS A 299 11.49 -7.00 11.06
N GLN A 300 10.92 -5.85 10.69
CA GLN A 300 9.63 -5.76 10.03
C GLN A 300 9.80 -5.45 8.55
N PHE A 301 8.76 -5.69 7.75
CA PHE A 301 8.76 -5.25 6.36
C PHE A 301 8.62 -3.73 6.25
N LEU A 302 9.40 -3.15 5.33
CA LEU A 302 9.09 -1.86 4.75
C LEU A 302 8.13 -2.09 3.58
N GLY A 303 6.91 -1.60 3.70
CA GLY A 303 5.92 -1.55 2.63
C GLY A 303 5.99 -0.22 1.88
N ILE A 304 5.81 -0.27 0.57
CA ILE A 304 5.61 0.91 -0.26
C ILE A 304 4.26 0.75 -0.95
N ARG A 305 3.40 1.72 -0.78
CA ARG A 305 2.17 1.85 -1.56
C ARG A 305 2.42 2.78 -2.71
N GLY A 306 1.95 2.41 -3.88
CA GLY A 306 2.23 3.20 -5.08
C GLY A 306 1.09 3.21 -6.08
N TYR A 307 1.33 3.89 -7.18
CA TYR A 307 0.45 4.01 -8.32
C TYR A 307 1.08 3.19 -9.44
N LEU A 308 0.42 2.11 -9.88
CA LEU A 308 0.95 1.21 -10.90
C LEU A 308 0.29 1.50 -12.25
N MET A 309 1.13 1.58 -13.30
CA MET A 309 0.68 1.75 -14.68
C MET A 309 0.22 0.42 -15.24
N MET A 310 -1.06 0.31 -15.60
CA MET A 310 -1.60 -0.91 -16.19
C MET A 310 -1.23 -1.02 -17.67
N ALA A 311 -1.26 -2.23 -18.21
CA ALA A 311 -1.06 -2.45 -19.63
C ALA A 311 -2.22 -1.85 -20.45
N SER A 312 -1.90 -1.40 -21.66
CA SER A 312 -2.89 -0.83 -22.58
C SER A 312 -4.02 -1.83 -22.88
N LYS A 313 -5.24 -1.31 -22.90
CA LYS A 313 -6.45 -2.10 -23.09
C LYS A 313 -6.75 -2.29 -24.59
N PRO A 314 -7.14 -3.48 -25.03
CA PRO A 314 -7.65 -3.66 -26.40
C PRO A 314 -8.89 -2.77 -26.64
N GLY A 315 -8.94 -2.12 -27.79
CA GLY A 315 -10.07 -1.30 -28.24
C GLY A 315 -10.22 0.06 -27.55
N ASN A 316 -9.53 0.29 -26.43
CA ASN A 316 -9.51 1.58 -25.71
C ASN A 316 -8.11 1.77 -25.11
N PRO A 317 -7.12 2.16 -25.91
CA PRO A 317 -5.74 2.31 -25.46
C PRO A 317 -5.63 3.44 -24.43
N THR A 318 -4.93 3.15 -23.34
CA THR A 318 -4.61 4.13 -22.31
C THR A 318 -3.75 5.26 -22.86
N ASN A 319 -4.09 6.51 -22.52
CA ASN A 319 -3.19 7.65 -22.70
C ASN A 319 -2.07 7.57 -21.64
N VAL A 320 -1.00 6.81 -21.96
CA VAL A 320 0.10 6.56 -21.02
C VAL A 320 0.79 7.83 -20.55
N PRO A 321 1.10 8.83 -21.42
CA PRO A 321 1.65 10.10 -20.95
C PRO A 321 0.79 10.79 -19.89
N ALA A 322 -0.53 10.91 -20.10
CA ALA A 322 -1.43 11.54 -19.14
C ALA A 322 -1.57 10.73 -17.83
N ALA A 323 -1.65 9.41 -17.95
CA ALA A 323 -1.69 8.53 -16.78
C ALA A 323 -0.41 8.65 -15.93
N VAL A 324 0.76 8.67 -16.56
CA VAL A 324 2.04 8.85 -15.85
C VAL A 324 2.16 10.26 -15.26
N ASP A 325 1.63 11.29 -15.94
CA ASP A 325 1.60 12.65 -15.38
C ASP A 325 0.76 12.70 -14.10
N LEU A 326 -0.43 12.11 -14.09
CA LEU A 326 -1.24 11.98 -12.89
C LEU A 326 -0.51 11.19 -11.78
N MET A 327 0.14 10.07 -12.13
CA MET A 327 0.91 9.29 -11.15
C MET A 327 2.07 10.10 -10.55
N ARG A 328 2.77 10.89 -11.35
CA ARG A 328 3.84 11.81 -10.89
C ARG A 328 3.28 12.91 -10.02
N TRP A 329 2.15 13.52 -10.41
CA TRP A 329 1.43 14.49 -9.59
C TRP A 329 1.10 13.92 -8.21
N MET A 330 0.52 12.72 -8.16
CA MET A 330 0.19 12.02 -6.92
C MET A 330 1.43 11.67 -6.08
N SER A 331 2.61 11.59 -6.69
CA SER A 331 3.89 11.32 -6.03
C SER A 331 4.68 12.58 -5.66
N SER A 332 4.15 13.77 -5.97
CA SER A 332 4.80 15.04 -5.70
C SER A 332 4.87 15.37 -4.21
N GLU A 333 5.76 16.28 -3.83
CA GLU A 333 5.90 16.78 -2.45
C GLU A 333 4.57 17.29 -1.90
N SER A 334 3.92 18.19 -2.64
CA SER A 334 2.69 18.84 -2.18
C SER A 334 1.54 17.87 -1.94
N VAL A 335 1.39 16.88 -2.83
CA VAL A 335 0.35 15.86 -2.68
C VAL A 335 0.68 14.92 -1.54
N GLN A 336 1.89 14.39 -1.46
CA GLN A 336 2.25 13.46 -0.38
C GLN A 336 2.24 14.13 1.00
N TYR A 337 2.62 15.41 1.09
CA TYR A 337 2.44 16.15 2.33
C TYR A 337 0.96 16.32 2.71
N ASN A 338 0.07 16.60 1.75
CA ASN A 338 -1.36 16.64 2.00
C ASN A 338 -1.94 15.29 2.45
N LEU A 339 -1.48 14.17 1.83
CA LEU A 339 -1.89 12.83 2.24
C LEU A 339 -1.39 12.49 3.65
N TYR A 340 -0.22 12.98 4.03
CA TYR A 340 0.27 12.88 5.39
C TYR A 340 -0.62 13.68 6.36
N ASP A 341 -0.82 14.95 6.11
CA ASP A 341 -1.49 15.89 7.01
C ASP A 341 -2.94 15.48 7.31
N ASN A 342 -3.66 14.99 6.29
CA ASN A 342 -5.07 14.63 6.41
C ASN A 342 -5.33 13.15 6.71
N PHE A 343 -4.40 12.25 6.39
CA PHE A 343 -4.64 10.81 6.42
C PHE A 343 -3.52 9.99 7.08
N ASN A 344 -2.52 10.65 7.69
CA ASN A 344 -1.37 10.01 8.33
C ASN A 344 -0.59 9.06 7.40
N LYS A 345 -0.51 9.37 6.09
CA LYS A 345 0.30 8.58 5.15
C LYS A 345 1.74 9.04 5.22
N THR A 346 2.66 8.18 5.65
CA THR A 346 4.08 8.52 5.74
C THR A 346 4.65 8.80 4.35
N PRO A 347 5.11 10.02 4.04
CA PRO A 347 5.59 10.34 2.70
C PRO A 347 6.74 9.46 2.23
N ALA A 348 6.70 9.03 0.97
CA ALA A 348 7.83 8.45 0.27
C ALA A 348 8.71 9.53 -0.38
N ASN A 349 8.16 10.73 -0.63
CA ASN A 349 8.89 11.89 -1.12
C ASN A 349 9.72 12.50 0.02
N LYS A 350 11.01 12.76 -0.23
CA LYS A 350 11.97 13.26 0.77
C LYS A 350 11.58 14.63 1.33
N ALA A 351 11.18 15.57 0.48
CA ALA A 351 10.83 16.90 0.90
C ALA A 351 9.54 16.91 1.72
N ALA A 352 8.54 16.12 1.32
CA ALA A 352 7.31 15.94 2.09
C ALA A 352 7.59 15.28 3.45
N LEU A 353 8.47 14.28 3.50
CA LEU A 353 8.86 13.60 4.74
C LEU A 353 9.60 14.56 5.68
N GLU A 354 10.52 15.38 5.15
CA GLU A 354 11.24 16.38 5.93
C GLU A 354 10.29 17.40 6.58
N ARG A 355 9.26 17.83 5.85
CA ARG A 355 8.21 18.70 6.40
C ARG A 355 7.36 18.03 7.49
N ALA A 356 7.23 16.70 7.42
CA ALA A 356 6.42 15.90 8.33
C ALA A 356 7.18 15.36 9.54
N LYS A 357 8.51 15.54 9.61
CA LYS A 357 9.40 14.89 10.58
C LYS A 357 9.09 15.16 12.05
N ASP A 358 8.54 16.34 12.35
CA ASP A 358 8.22 16.75 13.72
C ASP A 358 6.86 16.18 14.20
N ASN A 359 6.10 15.53 13.32
CA ASN A 359 4.88 14.87 13.73
C ASN A 359 5.22 13.65 14.61
N PRO A 360 4.67 13.55 15.83
CA PRO A 360 5.03 12.49 16.76
C PRO A 360 4.64 11.08 16.29
N VAL A 361 3.65 10.95 15.38
CA VAL A 361 3.30 9.67 14.77
C VAL A 361 4.36 9.25 13.76
N ILE A 362 4.74 10.15 12.85
CA ILE A 362 5.79 9.89 11.85
C ILE A 362 7.12 9.58 12.54
N ALA A 363 7.54 10.44 13.48
CA ALA A 363 8.75 10.23 14.27
C ALA A 363 8.70 8.88 15.02
N GLY A 364 7.56 8.54 15.61
CA GLY A 364 7.36 7.28 16.33
C GLY A 364 7.56 6.05 15.42
N PHE A 365 6.93 6.01 14.25
CA PHE A 365 7.13 4.90 13.29
C PHE A 365 8.55 4.87 12.72
N ALA A 366 9.17 6.03 12.45
CA ALA A 366 10.55 6.10 12.00
C ALA A 366 11.53 5.57 13.06
N ASN A 367 11.36 5.96 14.32
CA ASN A 367 12.19 5.50 15.44
C ASN A 367 11.98 4.01 15.78
N ALA A 368 10.77 3.49 15.54
CA ALA A 368 10.45 2.08 15.72
C ALA A 368 10.94 1.19 14.57
N ALA A 369 11.38 1.76 13.47
CA ALA A 369 11.73 1.04 12.27
C ALA A 369 13.06 0.26 12.41
N ASN A 370 12.99 -1.04 12.19
CA ASN A 370 14.13 -1.91 11.88
C ASN A 370 13.71 -2.75 10.67
N THR A 371 13.58 -2.07 9.52
CA THR A 371 12.89 -2.59 8.35
C THR A 371 13.81 -3.32 7.38
N VAL A 372 13.23 -4.26 6.64
CA VAL A 372 13.78 -4.80 5.40
C VAL A 372 12.76 -4.54 4.28
N PRO A 373 13.18 -4.24 3.06
CA PRO A 373 12.25 -4.14 1.93
C PRO A 373 11.46 -5.44 1.79
N MET A 374 10.16 -5.35 1.57
CA MET A 374 9.35 -6.52 1.27
C MET A 374 9.69 -7.02 -0.14
N PRO A 375 9.85 -8.34 -0.36
CA PRO A 375 10.18 -8.85 -1.69
C PRO A 375 9.08 -8.54 -2.71
N ASN A 376 9.45 -8.01 -3.87
CA ASN A 376 8.51 -7.68 -4.96
C ASN A 376 8.52 -8.70 -6.11
N SER A 377 9.07 -9.87 -5.91
CA SER A 377 9.09 -10.96 -6.91
C SER A 377 7.77 -11.74 -6.93
N PRO A 378 7.45 -12.46 -8.04
CA PRO A 378 6.31 -13.38 -8.11
C PRO A 378 6.28 -14.41 -6.97
N ALA A 379 7.43 -14.82 -6.46
CA ALA A 379 7.57 -15.73 -5.33
C ALA A 379 6.86 -15.22 -4.07
N MET A 380 6.85 -13.90 -3.83
CA MET A 380 6.19 -13.34 -2.67
C MET A 380 4.66 -13.47 -2.75
N ALA A 381 4.08 -13.30 -3.94
CA ALA A 381 2.64 -13.51 -4.14
C ALA A 381 2.22 -14.95 -3.79
N ALA A 382 3.04 -15.95 -4.13
CA ALA A 382 2.79 -17.34 -3.79
C ALA A 382 2.94 -17.64 -2.29
N ALA A 383 3.76 -16.86 -1.58
CA ALA A 383 4.07 -17.11 -0.18
C ALA A 383 2.90 -16.80 0.77
N TRP A 384 2.22 -15.68 0.59
CA TRP A 384 1.27 -15.14 1.58
C TRP A 384 0.25 -16.15 2.11
N THR A 385 -0.47 -16.82 1.23
CA THR A 385 -1.53 -17.74 1.63
C THR A 385 -0.99 -19.03 2.24
N ILE A 386 0.07 -19.62 1.66
CA ILE A 386 0.65 -20.88 2.14
C ILE A 386 1.23 -20.65 3.53
N TRP A 387 1.96 -19.58 3.72
CA TRP A 387 2.61 -19.17 4.95
C TRP A 387 1.56 -18.83 6.04
N GLY A 388 0.59 -17.97 5.73
CA GLY A 388 -0.44 -17.56 6.69
C GLY A 388 -1.31 -18.71 7.20
N LYS A 389 -1.71 -19.63 6.31
CA LYS A 389 -2.46 -20.85 6.71
C LYS A 389 -1.65 -21.72 7.68
N ALA A 390 -0.35 -21.90 7.44
CA ALA A 390 0.49 -22.68 8.35
C ALA A 390 0.62 -22.01 9.72
N GLN A 391 0.83 -20.70 9.78
CA GLN A 391 0.86 -19.93 11.02
C GLN A 391 -0.45 -20.11 11.82
N THR A 392 -1.61 -19.92 11.18
CA THR A 392 -2.91 -20.08 11.84
C THR A 392 -3.08 -21.45 12.44
N ARG A 393 -2.80 -22.52 11.70
CA ARG A 393 -2.95 -23.90 12.18
C ARG A 393 -2.06 -24.17 13.40
N ILE A 394 -0.82 -23.68 13.39
CA ILE A 394 0.13 -23.83 14.49
C ILE A 394 -0.35 -23.05 15.72
N ILE A 395 -0.74 -21.77 15.57
CA ILE A 395 -1.24 -20.91 16.66
C ILE A 395 -2.49 -21.52 17.30
N GLN A 396 -3.38 -22.10 16.49
CA GLN A 396 -4.60 -22.76 16.95
C GLN A 396 -4.35 -24.14 17.60
N GLY A 397 -3.11 -24.60 17.67
CA GLY A 397 -2.75 -25.91 18.23
C GLY A 397 -3.15 -27.10 17.37
N LYS A 398 -3.60 -26.88 16.11
CA LYS A 398 -4.03 -27.94 15.19
C LYS A 398 -2.89 -28.81 14.66
N GLU A 399 -1.65 -28.40 14.89
CA GLU A 399 -0.44 -29.13 14.49
C GLU A 399 0.23 -29.73 15.72
N ALA A 400 0.17 -31.06 15.86
CA ALA A 400 0.78 -31.77 16.98
C ALA A 400 2.33 -31.56 17.01
N LYS A 401 2.94 -31.63 15.84
CA LYS A 401 4.39 -31.41 15.61
C LYS A 401 4.61 -30.15 14.78
N PRO A 402 4.68 -28.95 15.39
CA PRO A 402 4.70 -27.69 14.66
C PRO A 402 5.93 -27.49 13.79
N ASP A 403 7.06 -28.01 14.19
CA ASP A 403 8.31 -28.01 13.42
C ASP A 403 8.20 -28.85 12.13
N VAL A 404 7.60 -30.04 12.22
CA VAL A 404 7.34 -30.89 11.04
C VAL A 404 6.34 -30.22 10.09
N ALA A 405 5.27 -29.67 10.63
CA ALA A 405 4.24 -28.95 9.83
C ALA A 405 4.86 -27.72 9.14
N TRP A 406 5.72 -26.98 9.83
CA TRP A 406 6.43 -25.84 9.27
C TRP A 406 7.40 -26.25 8.15
N ALA A 407 8.19 -27.30 8.36
CA ALA A 407 9.09 -27.83 7.34
C ALA A 407 8.33 -28.31 6.09
N ALA A 408 7.17 -28.94 6.27
CA ALA A 408 6.28 -29.34 5.15
C ALA A 408 5.76 -28.11 4.41
N MET A 409 5.34 -27.06 5.11
CA MET A 409 4.95 -25.78 4.49
C MET A 409 6.07 -25.18 3.67
N VAL A 410 7.29 -25.09 4.19
CA VAL A 410 8.46 -24.57 3.48
C VAL A 410 8.73 -25.36 2.19
N LYS A 411 8.63 -26.68 2.25
CA LYS A 411 8.80 -27.56 1.08
C LYS A 411 7.71 -27.29 0.01
N VAL A 412 6.46 -27.17 0.42
CA VAL A 412 5.33 -26.86 -0.48
C VAL A 412 5.51 -25.48 -1.12
N LEU A 413 5.88 -24.47 -0.32
CA LEU A 413 6.12 -23.14 -0.82
C LEU A 413 7.26 -23.10 -1.83
N GLN A 414 8.38 -23.73 -1.54
CA GLN A 414 9.53 -23.76 -2.47
C GLN A 414 9.17 -24.48 -3.78
N ALA A 415 8.42 -25.56 -3.70
CA ALA A 415 7.95 -26.29 -4.89
C ALA A 415 6.96 -25.42 -5.72
N THR A 416 6.11 -24.63 -5.07
CA THR A 416 5.20 -23.69 -5.75
C THR A 416 5.98 -22.59 -6.47
N ILE A 417 6.96 -21.98 -5.80
CA ILE A 417 7.83 -20.93 -6.37
C ILE A 417 8.59 -21.45 -7.59
N ASN A 418 9.11 -22.67 -7.52
CA ASN A 418 9.84 -23.26 -8.63
C ASN A 418 9.00 -23.51 -9.90
N LYS A 419 7.66 -23.57 -9.77
CA LYS A 419 6.73 -23.68 -10.90
C LYS A 419 6.33 -22.33 -11.50
N THR A 420 6.59 -21.23 -10.81
CA THR A 420 6.25 -19.86 -11.27
C THR A 420 7.42 -19.16 -11.96
N LYS A 421 8.51 -19.88 -12.22
CA LYS A 421 9.71 -19.38 -12.94
C LYS A 421 9.52 -19.43 -14.44
#